data_70e93b4e26326da165cc9527482036ec
#
_entry.id   70e93b4e26326da165cc9527482036ec
#
_cell.length_a   1.000
_cell.length_b   1.000
_cell.length_c   1.000
_cell.angle_alpha   90.00
_cell.angle_beta   90.00
_cell.angle_gamma   90.00
#
_symmetry.space_group_name_H-M   'P 1'
#
loop_
_entity.id
_entity.type
_entity.pdbx_description
1 polymer ?
#
loop_
_entity_poly.entity_id
_entity_poly.type
_entity_poly.pdbx_seq_one_letter_code
_entity_poly.pdbx_strand_id
1 'polypeptide(L)'
;MTINCKGRINVPVPGTPVPLTTDLSIIASKVFFQVIPGLTGKTYIGTPSMAKGTLAGVARILSPNTTGGFSESFFIETQDGRDSLRLADFAVDADVANEGLLVTYWQE
;
A
#
# COMPACT_ATOMS: atom_id res chain seq x y z
N MET A 1 -2.93 -18.65 11.39
CA MET A 1 -2.58 -17.42 10.65
C MET A 1 -2.13 -17.79 9.25
N THR A 2 -2.64 -17.10 8.27
CA THR A 2 -2.28 -17.31 6.85
C THR A 2 -1.63 -16.05 6.29
N ILE A 3 -0.49 -16.20 5.63
CA ILE A 3 0.22 -15.11 4.98
C ILE A 3 -0.16 -15.13 3.50
N ASN A 4 -0.60 -13.98 2.99
CA ASN A 4 -0.96 -13.81 1.58
C ASN A 4 -0.07 -12.75 0.95
N CYS A 5 0.77 -13.17 0.01
CA CYS A 5 1.63 -12.27 -0.74
C CYS A 5 0.87 -11.75 -1.94
N LYS A 6 0.26 -10.58 -1.80
CA LYS A 6 -0.51 -9.94 -2.88
C LYS A 6 0.40 -9.61 -4.06
N GLY A 7 1.67 -9.33 -3.76
CA GLY A 7 2.64 -8.96 -4.76
C GLY A 7 2.65 -7.46 -5.03
N ARG A 8 3.07 -7.10 -6.22
CA ARG A 8 3.25 -5.70 -6.61
C ARG A 8 1.92 -5.07 -7.01
N ILE A 9 1.60 -3.93 -6.38
CA ILE A 9 0.48 -3.07 -6.78
C ILE A 9 1.08 -1.89 -7.53
N ASN A 10 0.84 -1.80 -8.83
CA ASN A 10 1.34 -0.72 -9.66
C ASN A 10 0.28 0.34 -9.88
N VAL A 11 0.73 1.59 -10.01
CA VAL A 11 -0.12 2.74 -10.30
C VAL A 11 0.14 3.18 -11.74
N PRO A 12 -0.74 2.83 -12.70
CA PRO A 12 -0.50 3.19 -14.11
C PRO A 12 -0.61 4.68 -14.37
N VAL A 13 -1.48 5.38 -13.65
CA VAL A 13 -1.70 6.82 -13.82
C VAL A 13 -1.51 7.52 -12.48
N PRO A 14 -0.40 8.26 -12.28
CA PRO A 14 -0.20 9.03 -11.05
C PRO A 14 -1.37 9.98 -10.78
N GLY A 15 -1.83 10.01 -9.53
CA GLY A 15 -3.02 10.78 -9.14
C GLY A 15 -4.32 9.98 -9.21
N THR A 16 -4.28 8.76 -9.72
CA THR A 16 -5.43 7.84 -9.72
C THR A 16 -5.10 6.66 -8.82
N PRO A 17 -5.54 6.69 -7.55
CA PRO A 17 -5.21 5.62 -6.60
C PRO A 17 -5.73 4.26 -7.05
N VAL A 18 -4.94 3.23 -6.79
CA VAL A 18 -5.31 1.84 -7.11
C VAL A 18 -5.63 1.12 -5.79
N PRO A 19 -6.86 0.64 -5.59
CA PRO A 19 -7.18 -0.12 -4.38
C PRO A 19 -6.41 -1.45 -4.34
N LEU A 20 -6.12 -1.94 -3.15
CA LEU A 20 -5.42 -3.22 -2.99
C LEU A 20 -6.22 -4.37 -3.58
N THR A 21 -7.53 -4.27 -3.50
CA THR A 21 -8.47 -5.22 -4.12
C THR A 21 -9.81 -4.53 -4.34
N THR A 22 -10.58 -5.03 -5.29
CA THR A 22 -11.98 -4.64 -5.47
C THR A 22 -12.93 -5.58 -4.74
N ASP A 23 -12.43 -6.66 -4.17
CA ASP A 23 -13.22 -7.62 -3.41
C ASP A 23 -13.44 -7.11 -1.99
N LEU A 24 -14.67 -6.73 -1.67
CA LEU A 24 -15.03 -6.16 -0.37
C LEU A 24 -15.05 -7.20 0.76
N SER A 25 -14.95 -8.48 0.43
CA SER A 25 -15.00 -9.57 1.43
C SER A 25 -13.63 -9.91 2.01
N ILE A 26 -12.53 -9.40 1.44
CA ILE A 26 -11.21 -9.73 1.94
C ILE A 26 -10.89 -8.85 3.14
N ILE A 27 -10.71 -9.50 4.30
CA ILE A 27 -10.35 -8.83 5.55
C ILE A 27 -9.08 -9.46 6.10
N ALA A 28 -8.28 -8.66 6.81
CA ALA A 28 -6.99 -9.05 7.32
C ALA A 28 -6.77 -8.56 8.74
N SER A 29 -5.84 -9.18 9.46
CA SER A 29 -5.38 -8.71 10.77
C SER A 29 -4.19 -7.76 10.63
N LYS A 30 -3.43 -7.86 9.54
CA LYS A 30 -2.26 -7.02 9.30
C LYS A 30 -2.03 -6.85 7.80
N VAL A 31 -1.64 -5.66 7.39
CA VAL A 31 -1.24 -5.36 6.01
C VAL A 31 0.14 -4.70 6.06
N PHE A 32 1.06 -5.17 5.24
CA PHE A 32 2.44 -4.70 5.17
C PHE A 32 2.73 -4.19 3.76
N PHE A 33 3.30 -3.00 3.70
CA PHE A 33 3.69 -2.32 2.45
C PHE A 33 5.19 -2.13 2.44
N GLN A 34 5.82 -2.38 1.30
CA GLN A 34 7.26 -2.19 1.16
C GLN A 34 7.59 -1.50 -0.16
N VAL A 35 8.51 -0.54 -0.09
CA VAL A 35 9.06 0.13 -1.28
C VAL A 35 9.89 -0.88 -2.07
N ILE A 36 9.66 -0.91 -3.37
CA ILE A 36 10.41 -1.79 -4.28
C ILE A 36 11.72 -1.09 -4.64
N PRO A 37 12.89 -1.75 -4.47
CA PRO A 37 14.16 -1.14 -4.85
C PRO A 37 14.22 -0.75 -6.33
N GLY A 38 14.87 0.37 -6.63
CA GLY A 38 15.05 0.84 -8.00
C GLY A 38 13.96 1.76 -8.52
N LEU A 39 12.91 2.03 -7.75
CA LEU A 39 11.90 3.02 -8.12
C LEU A 39 12.41 4.43 -7.82
N THR A 40 11.87 5.43 -8.53
CA THR A 40 12.40 6.80 -8.50
C THR A 40 11.48 7.80 -7.82
N GLY A 41 10.19 7.50 -7.71
CA GLY A 41 9.20 8.42 -7.15
C GLY A 41 8.70 7.98 -5.79
N LYS A 42 8.06 8.92 -5.09
CA LYS A 42 7.37 8.62 -3.82
C LYS A 42 6.13 7.80 -4.08
N THR A 43 5.76 7.00 -3.10
CA THR A 43 4.52 6.22 -3.10
C THR A 43 3.68 6.61 -1.89
N TYR A 44 2.37 6.49 -2.05
CA TYR A 44 1.39 6.95 -1.06
C TYR A 44 0.45 5.81 -0.70
N ILE A 45 0.16 5.69 0.58
CA ILE A 45 -0.80 4.71 1.10
C ILE A 45 -1.93 5.48 1.75
N GLY A 46 -3.16 5.14 1.43
CA GLY A 46 -4.32 5.81 2.01
C GLY A 46 -5.61 5.15 1.56
N THR A 47 -6.68 5.95 1.53
CA THR A 47 -7.99 5.50 1.08
C THR A 47 -8.08 5.55 -0.44
N PRO A 48 -9.01 4.79 -1.07
CA PRO A 48 -9.18 4.85 -2.52
C PRO A 48 -9.56 6.23 -3.07
N SER A 49 -10.06 7.12 -2.21
CA SER A 49 -10.41 8.49 -2.59
C SER A 49 -9.29 9.50 -2.27
N MET A 50 -8.10 9.05 -1.88
CA MET A 50 -7.02 9.97 -1.53
C MET A 50 -6.64 10.89 -2.69
N ALA A 51 -6.17 12.09 -2.32
CA ALA A 51 -5.65 13.08 -3.26
C ALA A 51 -4.23 13.43 -2.83
N LYS A 52 -3.22 12.91 -3.52
CA LYS A 52 -1.82 13.09 -3.13
C LYS A 52 -1.36 14.56 -3.18
N GLY A 53 -1.96 15.38 -4.03
CA GLY A 53 -1.61 16.79 -4.13
C GLY A 53 -1.95 17.61 -2.89
N THR A 54 -3.04 17.27 -2.21
CA THR A 54 -3.47 17.93 -0.98
C THR A 54 -3.21 17.09 0.26
N LEU A 55 -2.79 15.83 0.08
CA LEU A 55 -2.61 14.81 1.11
C LEU A 55 -3.91 14.40 1.81
N ALA A 56 -5.07 14.76 1.26
CA ALA A 56 -6.35 14.32 1.80
C ALA A 56 -6.50 12.80 1.61
N GLY A 57 -6.82 12.10 2.68
CA GLY A 57 -6.96 10.63 2.65
C GLY A 57 -5.65 9.86 2.59
N VAL A 58 -4.51 10.53 2.63
CA VAL A 58 -3.19 9.88 2.65
C VAL A 58 -2.81 9.55 4.08
N ALA A 59 -2.48 8.29 4.34
CA ALA A 59 -2.05 7.81 5.65
C ALA A 59 -0.53 7.82 5.79
N ARG A 60 0.21 7.51 4.72
CA ARG A 60 1.67 7.41 4.76
C ARG A 60 2.27 7.73 3.40
N ILE A 61 3.42 8.41 3.42
CA ILE A 61 4.25 8.67 2.23
C ILE A 61 5.56 7.90 2.41
N LEU A 62 5.93 7.11 1.41
CA LEU A 62 7.17 6.35 1.41
C LEU A 62 8.12 6.89 0.35
N SER A 63 9.37 7.11 0.75
CA SER A 63 10.41 7.61 -0.15
C SER A 63 11.00 6.49 -1.00
N PRO A 64 11.44 6.79 -2.24
CA PRO A 64 12.07 5.78 -3.09
C PRO A 64 13.43 5.36 -2.55
N ASN A 65 13.82 4.13 -2.85
CA ASN A 65 15.14 3.62 -2.55
C ASN A 65 15.98 3.67 -3.83
N THR A 66 16.65 4.81 -4.07
CA THR A 66 17.42 5.04 -5.31
C THR A 66 18.90 4.72 -5.15
N THR A 67 19.40 4.54 -3.91
CA THR A 67 20.83 4.40 -3.64
C THR A 67 21.23 3.02 -3.13
N GLY A 68 20.27 2.08 -3.04
CA GLY A 68 20.56 0.72 -2.61
C GLY A 68 20.63 0.51 -1.10
N GLY A 69 20.18 1.45 -0.29
CA GLY A 69 20.04 1.26 1.16
C GLY A 69 18.81 0.43 1.52
N PHE A 70 18.35 0.57 2.76
CA PHE A 70 17.16 -0.12 3.21
C PHE A 70 15.90 0.50 2.57
N SER A 71 15.00 -0.36 2.07
CA SER A 71 13.71 0.08 1.56
C SER A 71 12.80 0.46 2.71
N GLU A 72 12.07 1.58 2.57
CA GLU A 72 11.06 1.96 3.55
C GLU A 72 9.90 0.97 3.52
N SER A 73 9.28 0.81 4.68
CA SER A 73 8.12 -0.04 4.84
C SER A 73 7.12 0.59 5.80
N PHE A 74 5.90 0.10 5.74
CA PHE A 74 4.83 0.54 6.63
C PHE A 74 3.86 -0.60 6.82
N PHE A 75 3.34 -0.75 8.03
CA PHE A 75 2.32 -1.75 8.29
C PHE A 75 1.20 -1.19 9.13
N ILE A 76 0.03 -1.80 8.98
CA ILE A 76 -1.16 -1.53 9.77
C ILE A 76 -1.61 -2.87 10.32
N GLU A 77 -1.86 -2.94 11.61
CA GLU A 77 -2.37 -4.17 12.23
C GLU A 77 -3.48 -3.86 13.23
N THR A 78 -4.33 -4.84 13.47
CA THR A 78 -5.39 -4.74 14.47
C THR A 78 -4.80 -4.95 15.86
N GLN A 79 -5.35 -4.28 16.87
CA GLN A 79 -4.85 -4.39 18.24
C GLN A 79 -5.15 -5.75 18.87
N ASP A 80 -6.22 -6.41 18.45
CA ASP A 80 -6.67 -7.69 18.99
C ASP A 80 -6.27 -8.90 18.15
N GLY A 81 -5.52 -8.70 17.05
CA GLY A 81 -5.10 -9.76 16.15
C GLY A 81 -6.20 -10.37 15.29
N ARG A 82 -7.40 -9.79 15.30
CA ARG A 82 -8.53 -10.30 14.52
C ARG A 82 -8.56 -9.69 13.13
N ASP A 83 -9.16 -10.43 12.18
CA ASP A 83 -9.38 -9.95 10.82
C ASP A 83 -10.47 -8.88 10.84
N SER A 84 -10.07 -7.61 10.79
CA SER A 84 -11.00 -6.47 10.77
C SER A 84 -10.58 -5.36 9.82
N LEU A 85 -9.42 -5.49 9.16
CA LEU A 85 -8.98 -4.55 8.14
C LEU A 85 -9.47 -5.01 6.77
N ARG A 86 -10.38 -4.24 6.17
CA ARG A 86 -10.86 -4.55 4.82
C ARG A 86 -9.85 -4.04 3.80
N LEU A 87 -9.29 -4.95 2.99
CA LEU A 87 -8.27 -4.58 2.01
C LEU A 87 -8.76 -3.54 0.99
N ALA A 88 -10.03 -3.59 0.62
CA ALA A 88 -10.60 -2.63 -0.33
C ALA A 88 -10.63 -1.19 0.18
N ASP A 89 -10.45 -0.97 1.49
CA ASP A 89 -10.38 0.36 2.08
C ASP A 89 -9.01 1.01 1.96
N PHE A 90 -8.01 0.28 1.48
CA PHE A 90 -6.65 0.77 1.28
C PHE A 90 -6.33 0.89 -0.21
N ALA A 91 -5.56 1.91 -0.54
CA ALA A 91 -5.13 2.14 -1.92
C ALA A 91 -3.69 2.66 -1.96
N VAL A 92 -3.08 2.55 -3.11
CA VAL A 92 -1.72 3.00 -3.39
C VAL A 92 -1.77 4.04 -4.49
N ASP A 93 -1.02 5.12 -4.34
CA ASP A 93 -0.77 6.09 -5.41
C ASP A 93 0.75 6.28 -5.55
N ALA A 94 1.18 6.89 -6.63
CA ALA A 94 2.59 7.09 -6.92
C ALA A 94 2.82 8.39 -7.68
N ASP A 95 4.06 8.90 -7.62
CA ASP A 95 4.46 10.08 -8.39
C ASP A 95 4.88 9.74 -9.82
N VAL A 96 5.26 8.48 -10.06
CA VAL A 96 5.76 8.03 -11.36
C VAL A 96 4.90 6.90 -11.87
N ALA A 97 4.53 6.95 -13.16
CA ALA A 97 3.69 5.93 -13.78
C ALA A 97 4.35 4.55 -13.69
N ASN A 98 3.52 3.53 -13.44
CA ASN A 98 3.91 2.12 -13.32
C ASN A 98 4.83 1.81 -12.12
N GLU A 99 4.96 2.74 -11.17
CA GLU A 99 5.57 2.46 -9.87
C GLU A 99 4.49 2.13 -8.85
N GLY A 100 4.89 1.51 -7.74
CA GLY A 100 3.96 1.11 -6.71
C GLY A 100 4.65 0.46 -5.54
N LEU A 101 3.93 -0.40 -4.83
CA LEU A 101 4.41 -1.03 -3.60
C LEU A 101 4.21 -2.53 -3.63
N LEU A 102 5.05 -3.24 -2.89
CA LEU A 102 4.88 -4.65 -2.60
C LEU A 102 3.95 -4.78 -1.40
N VAL A 103 2.93 -5.63 -1.50
CA VAL A 103 1.90 -5.76 -0.47
C VAL A 103 1.78 -7.20 -0.01
N THR A 104 1.77 -7.38 1.30
CA THR A 104 1.53 -8.66 1.97
C THR A 104 0.49 -8.45 3.05
N TYR A 105 -0.39 -9.42 3.27
CA TYR A 105 -1.35 -9.32 4.35
C TYR A 105 -1.51 -10.67 5.06
N TRP A 106 -1.95 -10.62 6.31
CA TRP A 106 -2.12 -11.79 7.16
C TRP A 106 -3.59 -11.93 7.58
N GLN A 107 -4.07 -13.17 7.55
CA GLN A 107 -5.40 -13.53 8.01
C GLN A 107 -5.29 -14.57 9.12
N GLU A 108 -6.13 -14.45 10.12
CA GLU A 108 -6.21 -15.45 11.17
C GLU A 108 -6.93 -16.74 10.73
#